data_0fe108493b3d58865415272c9fd8ca9c
#
_entry.id   0fe108493b3d58865415272c9fd8ca9c
#
_cell.length_a   1.000
_cell.length_b   1.000
_cell.length_c   1.000
_cell.angle_alpha   90.00
_cell.angle_beta   90.00
_cell.angle_gamma   90.00
#
_symmetry.space_group_name_H-M   'P 1'
#
loop_
_entity.id
_entity.type
_entity.pdbx_description
1 polymer ?
#
loop_
_entity_poly.entity_id
_entity_poly.type
_entity_poly.pdbx_seq_one_letter_code
_entity_poly.pdbx_strand_id
1 'polypeptide(L)'
;GPLNIASYLMGTTEFLTLMMMEPDKAELLLRKITDYLKAWLTLQRETFPSIDGIFMLDDIIGFMGEDDFRTFGLPLFKELYDAPVSVRFLHNDAPCKVCAPILPEMGVNLFNMGFEVTLAELKELTQNKVTLVGNLPPRDVLAKADAAGVYAATTAMLDAMPDKSRLVVSCGGGMPPGVSTENVNAFIRAVREAK
;
A
#
# COMPACT_ATOMS: atom_id res chain seq x y z
N GLY A 1 -0.72 9.22 3.56
CA GLY A 1 0.46 9.46 4.39
C GLY A 1 1.02 10.85 4.21
N PRO A 2 2.15 11.17 4.82
CA PRO A 2 2.68 12.54 4.86
C PRO A 2 3.11 13.07 3.50
N LEU A 3 3.65 12.22 2.63
CA LEU A 3 4.12 12.64 1.30
C LEU A 3 2.94 12.94 0.37
N ASN A 4 1.90 12.10 0.39
CA ASN A 4 0.66 12.40 -0.35
C ASN A 4 0.02 13.71 0.10
N ILE A 5 -0.02 13.98 1.40
CA ILE A 5 -0.57 15.24 1.90
C ILE A 5 0.24 16.43 1.39
N ALA A 6 1.56 16.35 1.43
CA ALA A 6 2.42 17.41 0.88
C ALA A 6 2.15 17.62 -0.61
N SER A 7 2.02 16.54 -1.39
CA SER A 7 1.69 16.62 -2.82
C SER A 7 0.29 17.22 -3.09
N TYR A 8 -0.68 16.99 -2.22
CA TYR A 8 -2.02 17.59 -2.34
C TYR A 8 -2.03 19.08 -1.98
N LEU A 9 -1.18 19.49 -1.03
CA LEU A 9 -1.11 20.88 -0.60
C LEU A 9 -0.45 21.80 -1.62
N MET A 10 0.53 21.31 -2.37
CA MET A 10 1.33 22.18 -3.25
C MET A 10 1.45 21.70 -4.69
N GLY A 11 0.94 20.52 -5.04
CA GLY A 11 1.17 19.87 -6.32
C GLY A 11 2.29 18.84 -6.26
N THR A 12 2.13 17.72 -6.99
CA THR A 12 3.11 16.61 -6.96
C THR A 12 4.47 17.06 -7.52
N THR A 13 4.46 17.74 -8.68
CA THR A 13 5.70 18.21 -9.32
C THR A 13 6.41 19.22 -8.43
N GLU A 14 5.68 20.18 -7.88
CA GLU A 14 6.18 21.22 -7.01
C GLU A 14 6.79 20.64 -5.72
N PHE A 15 6.13 19.65 -5.13
CA PHE A 15 6.64 18.99 -3.93
C PHE A 15 7.92 18.20 -4.21
N LEU A 16 7.95 17.38 -5.27
CA LEU A 16 9.16 16.65 -5.65
C LEU A 16 10.31 17.60 -6.03
N THR A 17 10.01 18.70 -6.69
CA THR A 17 11.00 19.75 -6.98
C THR A 17 11.50 20.41 -5.69
N LEU A 18 10.62 20.71 -4.74
CA LEU A 18 11.01 21.28 -3.44
C LEU A 18 12.00 20.37 -2.70
N MET A 19 11.76 19.07 -2.68
CA MET A 19 12.67 18.10 -2.05
C MET A 19 14.07 18.13 -2.66
N MET A 20 14.17 18.29 -3.98
CA MET A 20 15.45 18.34 -4.70
C MET A 20 16.17 19.69 -4.54
N MET A 21 15.44 20.79 -4.57
CA MET A 21 16.03 22.15 -4.64
C MET A 21 16.16 22.82 -3.28
N GLU A 22 15.29 22.50 -2.33
CA GLU A 22 15.21 23.13 -1.01
C GLU A 22 14.85 22.09 0.08
N PRO A 23 15.72 21.10 0.30
CA PRO A 23 15.44 19.96 1.19
C PRO A 23 15.02 20.38 2.60
N ASP A 24 15.65 21.38 3.17
CA ASP A 24 15.32 21.90 4.51
C ASP A 24 13.85 22.40 4.60
N LYS A 25 13.35 23.01 3.53
CA LYS A 25 11.94 23.45 3.49
C LYS A 25 10.99 22.28 3.32
N ALA A 26 11.39 21.29 2.53
CA ALA A 26 10.61 20.06 2.38
C ALA A 26 10.51 19.30 3.72
N GLU A 27 11.60 19.19 4.46
CA GLU A 27 11.62 18.58 5.80
C GLU A 27 10.72 19.34 6.78
N LEU A 28 10.78 20.68 6.78
CA LEU A 28 9.93 21.50 7.64
C LEU A 28 8.43 21.32 7.33
N LEU A 29 8.05 21.25 6.04
CA LEU A 29 6.69 20.98 5.61
C LEU A 29 6.24 19.58 6.09
N LEU A 30 7.05 18.58 5.80
CA LEU A 30 6.77 17.18 6.17
C LEU A 30 6.70 17.01 7.69
N ARG A 31 7.54 17.68 8.46
CA ARG A 31 7.48 17.67 9.92
C ARG A 31 6.14 18.20 10.44
N LYS A 32 5.68 19.34 9.91
CA LYS A 32 4.36 19.92 10.30
C LYS A 32 3.19 18.99 9.96
N ILE A 33 3.24 18.35 8.79
CA ILE A 33 2.23 17.38 8.38
C ILE A 33 2.25 16.17 9.32
N THR A 34 3.42 15.65 9.64
CA THR A 34 3.57 14.49 10.52
C THR A 34 3.08 14.79 11.94
N ASP A 35 3.38 15.95 12.49
CA ASP A 35 2.90 16.37 13.80
C ASP A 35 1.36 16.46 13.83
N TYR A 36 0.75 17.00 12.76
CA TYR A 36 -0.70 16.99 12.61
C TYR A 36 -1.27 15.55 12.54
N LEU A 37 -0.66 14.68 11.73
CA LEU A 37 -1.11 13.30 11.62
C LEU A 37 -1.01 12.54 12.95
N LYS A 38 0.05 12.76 13.72
CA LYS A 38 0.18 12.17 15.08
C LYS A 38 -0.93 12.64 16.00
N ALA A 39 -1.21 13.94 16.03
CA ALA A 39 -2.30 14.48 16.83
C ALA A 39 -3.65 13.90 16.38
N TRP A 40 -3.88 13.78 15.08
CA TRP A 40 -5.09 13.20 14.51
C TRP A 40 -5.26 11.71 14.84
N LEU A 41 -4.20 10.90 14.71
CA LEU A 41 -4.22 9.49 15.10
C LEU A 41 -4.47 9.30 16.60
N THR A 42 -3.88 10.16 17.44
CA THR A 42 -4.11 10.14 18.88
C THR A 42 -5.57 10.44 19.20
N LEU A 43 -6.14 11.51 18.63
CA LEU A 43 -7.53 11.88 18.83
C LEU A 43 -8.50 10.75 18.42
N GLN A 44 -8.26 10.11 17.26
CA GLN A 44 -9.09 9.00 16.82
C GLN A 44 -9.06 7.82 17.80
N ARG A 45 -7.89 7.44 18.31
CA ARG A 45 -7.73 6.33 19.23
C ARG A 45 -8.31 6.63 20.62
N GLU A 46 -8.21 7.85 21.08
CA GLU A 46 -8.83 8.29 22.34
C GLU A 46 -10.36 8.31 22.23
N THR A 47 -10.88 8.72 21.06
CA THR A 47 -12.32 8.77 20.80
C THR A 47 -12.91 7.37 20.56
N PHE A 48 -12.18 6.50 19.90
CA PHE A 48 -12.61 5.14 19.53
C PHE A 48 -11.62 4.10 20.06
N PRO A 49 -11.74 3.66 21.32
CA PRO A 49 -10.78 2.73 21.95
C PRO A 49 -10.69 1.35 21.29
N SER A 50 -11.63 1.02 20.39
CA SER A 50 -11.62 -0.23 19.63
C SER A 50 -10.66 -0.19 18.41
N ILE A 51 -10.05 0.96 18.10
CA ILE A 51 -9.09 1.07 16.99
C ILE A 51 -7.82 0.29 17.36
N ASP A 52 -7.51 -0.73 16.55
CA ASP A 52 -6.31 -1.56 16.66
C ASP A 52 -5.52 -1.61 15.35
N GLY A 53 -5.69 -0.62 14.51
CA GLY A 53 -4.97 -0.52 13.24
C GLY A 53 -4.81 0.91 12.75
N ILE A 54 -3.73 1.14 12.01
CA ILE A 54 -3.48 2.37 11.26
C ILE A 54 -3.44 2.00 9.77
N PHE A 55 -4.24 2.69 8.97
CA PHE A 55 -4.20 2.64 7.52
C PHE A 55 -3.64 3.96 6.98
N MET A 56 -2.58 3.86 6.19
CA MET A 56 -2.03 4.99 5.45
C MET A 56 -2.04 4.70 3.96
N LEU A 57 -2.42 5.70 3.17
CA LEU A 57 -2.31 5.72 1.74
C LEU A 57 -1.21 6.72 1.37
N ASP A 58 -0.19 6.26 0.64
CA ASP A 58 0.87 7.14 0.16
C ASP A 58 1.52 6.61 -1.12
N ASP A 59 1.11 7.15 -2.27
CA ASP A 59 1.61 6.77 -3.58
C ASP A 59 2.89 7.52 -3.94
N ILE A 60 3.18 8.65 -3.28
CA ILE A 60 4.36 9.46 -3.59
C ILE A 60 5.64 8.68 -3.31
N ILE A 61 5.63 7.76 -2.36
CA ILE A 61 6.77 6.86 -2.10
C ILE A 61 7.23 6.07 -3.34
N GLY A 62 6.33 5.81 -4.29
CA GLY A 62 6.64 5.11 -5.52
C GLY A 62 7.35 5.97 -6.59
N PHE A 63 7.41 7.28 -6.39
CA PHE A 63 8.08 8.21 -7.29
C PHE A 63 9.42 8.71 -6.75
N MET A 64 9.86 8.20 -5.61
CA MET A 64 11.12 8.57 -4.96
C MET A 64 12.21 7.53 -5.21
N GLY A 65 13.46 8.00 -5.28
CA GLY A 65 14.61 7.12 -5.16
C GLY A 65 14.77 6.56 -3.73
N GLU A 66 15.58 5.51 -3.57
CA GLU A 66 15.78 4.89 -2.25
C GLU A 66 16.36 5.89 -1.24
N ASP A 67 17.37 6.66 -1.64
CA ASP A 67 18.04 7.63 -0.76
C ASP A 67 17.07 8.74 -0.32
N ASP A 68 16.28 9.26 -1.24
CA ASP A 68 15.27 10.27 -0.94
C ASP A 68 14.19 9.70 -0.02
N PHE A 69 13.74 8.48 -0.27
CA PHE A 69 12.76 7.83 0.60
C PHE A 69 13.33 7.59 2.01
N ARG A 70 14.58 7.15 2.12
CA ARG A 70 15.24 6.98 3.43
C ARG A 70 15.41 8.29 4.18
N THR A 71 15.62 9.39 3.45
CA THR A 71 15.80 10.73 4.04
C THR A 71 14.47 11.34 4.45
N PHE A 72 13.53 11.45 3.51
CA PHE A 72 12.29 12.22 3.69
C PHE A 72 11.09 11.39 4.13
N GLY A 73 11.04 10.10 3.80
CA GLY A 73 9.87 9.25 4.07
C GLY A 73 10.04 8.37 5.29
N LEU A 74 11.04 7.51 5.28
CA LEU A 74 11.21 6.45 6.28
C LEU A 74 11.11 6.93 7.75
N PRO A 75 11.78 8.03 8.17
CA PRO A 75 11.69 8.49 9.55
C PRO A 75 10.26 8.87 9.96
N LEU A 76 9.52 9.49 9.05
CA LEU A 76 8.15 9.96 9.31
C LEU A 76 7.17 8.80 9.42
N PHE A 77 7.29 7.79 8.53
CA PHE A 77 6.46 6.60 8.59
C PHE A 77 6.76 5.78 9.85
N LYS A 78 8.04 5.62 10.22
CA LYS A 78 8.42 4.94 11.48
C LYS A 78 7.76 5.62 12.68
N GLU A 79 7.80 6.95 12.75
CA GLU A 79 7.20 7.72 13.82
C GLU A 79 5.67 7.59 13.87
N LEU A 80 5.00 7.59 12.71
CA LEU A 80 3.54 7.43 12.63
C LEU A 80 3.08 6.01 12.97
N TYR A 81 3.85 5.00 12.57
CA TYR A 81 3.55 3.60 12.87
C TYR A 81 4.03 3.15 14.26
N ASP A 82 4.79 3.99 14.98
CA ASP A 82 5.17 3.75 16.39
C ASP A 82 3.98 4.03 17.31
N ALA A 83 2.86 3.38 17.03
CA ALA A 83 1.64 3.46 17.83
C ALA A 83 1.28 2.07 18.34
N PRO A 84 0.67 1.93 19.53
CA PRO A 84 0.29 0.65 20.10
C PRO A 84 -0.94 0.07 19.37
N VAL A 85 -0.75 -0.40 18.14
CA VAL A 85 -1.74 -1.04 17.29
C VAL A 85 -1.17 -2.32 16.69
N SER A 86 -2.03 -3.31 16.46
CA SER A 86 -1.64 -4.59 15.89
C SER A 86 -1.43 -4.53 14.38
N VAL A 87 -2.22 -3.71 13.67
CA VAL A 87 -2.18 -3.60 12.21
C VAL A 87 -1.59 -2.26 11.78
N ARG A 88 -0.56 -2.34 10.95
CA ARG A 88 0.09 -1.19 10.31
C ARG A 88 0.02 -1.38 8.81
N PHE A 89 -1.02 -0.82 8.22
CA PHE A 89 -1.41 -1.03 6.84
C PHE A 89 -0.95 0.14 5.98
N LEU A 90 -0.19 -0.16 4.93
CA LEU A 90 0.18 0.79 3.88
C LEU A 90 -0.51 0.41 2.57
N HIS A 91 -1.08 1.39 1.89
CA HIS A 91 -1.54 1.30 0.52
C HIS A 91 -0.68 2.19 -0.39
N ASN A 92 -0.22 1.63 -1.50
CA ASN A 92 0.52 2.33 -2.55
C ASN A 92 0.21 1.71 -3.92
N ASP A 93 -0.51 2.45 -4.77
CA ASP A 93 -0.79 2.04 -6.16
C ASP A 93 0.30 2.43 -7.16
N ALA A 94 1.28 3.25 -6.75
CA ALA A 94 2.44 3.61 -7.56
C ALA A 94 3.51 2.49 -7.56
N PRO A 95 4.58 2.59 -8.37
CA PRO A 95 5.66 1.61 -8.38
C PRO A 95 6.20 1.33 -6.96
N CYS A 96 6.35 0.06 -6.59
CA CYS A 96 6.69 -0.30 -5.20
C CYS A 96 8.02 -1.03 -5.03
N LYS A 97 8.78 -1.28 -6.11
CA LYS A 97 10.06 -2.01 -6.03
C LYS A 97 11.10 -1.36 -5.11
N VAL A 98 11.12 -0.03 -5.07
CA VAL A 98 12.06 0.71 -4.20
C VAL A 98 11.62 0.64 -2.75
N CYS A 99 10.34 0.83 -2.46
CA CYS A 99 9.84 0.87 -1.09
C CYS A 99 9.62 -0.52 -0.46
N ALA A 100 9.32 -1.54 -1.26
CA ALA A 100 8.98 -2.88 -0.75
C ALA A 100 10.04 -3.49 0.19
N PRO A 101 11.36 -3.42 -0.09
CA PRO A 101 12.38 -3.91 0.84
C PRO A 101 12.42 -3.15 2.18
N ILE A 102 11.94 -1.92 2.18
CA ILE A 102 12.01 -0.99 3.33
C ILE A 102 10.75 -1.10 4.22
N LEU A 103 9.64 -1.65 3.70
CA LEU A 103 8.38 -1.76 4.45
C LEU A 103 8.51 -2.39 5.85
N PRO A 104 9.28 -3.48 6.05
CA PRO A 104 9.48 -4.04 7.39
C PRO A 104 10.19 -3.06 8.33
N GLU A 105 11.11 -2.25 7.81
CA GLU A 105 11.82 -1.23 8.59
C GLU A 105 10.92 -0.07 9.00
N MET A 106 9.92 0.27 8.18
CA MET A 106 8.88 1.25 8.51
C MET A 106 7.94 0.78 9.63
N GLY A 107 7.95 -0.50 9.94
CA GLY A 107 6.99 -1.12 10.86
C GLY A 107 5.70 -1.60 10.18
N VAL A 108 5.60 -1.53 8.85
CA VAL A 108 4.45 -2.01 8.08
C VAL A 108 4.37 -3.53 8.19
N ASN A 109 3.18 -4.06 8.51
CA ASN A 109 2.93 -5.49 8.55
C ASN A 109 1.80 -5.95 7.60
N LEU A 110 1.12 -5.00 6.95
CA LEU A 110 0.10 -5.25 5.94
C LEU A 110 0.28 -4.25 4.78
N PHE A 111 0.34 -4.75 3.55
CA PHE A 111 0.63 -3.93 2.36
C PHE A 111 -0.31 -4.25 1.21
N ASN A 112 -1.03 -3.24 0.72
CA ASN A 112 -1.77 -3.30 -0.53
C ASN A 112 -1.05 -2.48 -1.59
N MET A 113 -0.96 -3.04 -2.79
CA MET A 113 -0.17 -2.51 -3.90
C MET A 113 -0.90 -2.61 -5.22
N GLY A 114 -0.39 -1.93 -6.23
CA GLY A 114 -0.74 -2.15 -7.63
C GLY A 114 -0.39 -3.56 -8.13
N PHE A 115 -0.52 -3.79 -9.40
CA PHE A 115 -0.37 -5.12 -10.02
C PHE A 115 0.86 -5.23 -10.93
N GLU A 116 1.77 -4.26 -10.93
CA GLU A 116 2.97 -4.23 -11.77
C GLU A 116 4.07 -5.19 -11.29
N VAL A 117 4.06 -5.52 -10.00
CA VAL A 117 5.00 -6.46 -9.37
C VAL A 117 4.22 -7.70 -8.95
N THR A 118 4.75 -8.88 -9.22
CA THR A 118 4.09 -10.12 -8.80
C THR A 118 4.12 -10.31 -7.29
N LEU A 119 3.12 -11.01 -6.74
CA LEU A 119 3.09 -11.32 -5.32
C LEU A 119 4.30 -12.14 -4.86
N ALA A 120 4.80 -13.05 -5.71
CA ALA A 120 6.00 -13.83 -5.43
C ALA A 120 7.23 -12.91 -5.29
N GLU A 121 7.45 -12.00 -6.24
CA GLU A 121 8.54 -11.02 -6.18
C GLU A 121 8.42 -10.11 -4.94
N LEU A 122 7.21 -9.68 -4.59
CA LEU A 122 6.98 -8.87 -3.40
C LEU A 122 7.28 -9.62 -2.09
N LYS A 123 7.00 -10.92 -2.05
CA LYS A 123 7.42 -11.74 -0.90
C LYS A 123 8.93 -11.80 -0.73
N GLU A 124 9.66 -11.93 -1.82
CA GLU A 124 11.13 -11.88 -1.81
C GLU A 124 11.63 -10.51 -1.33
N LEU A 125 11.14 -9.43 -1.94
CA LEU A 125 11.52 -8.05 -1.60
C LEU A 125 11.25 -7.71 -0.13
N THR A 126 10.10 -8.14 0.40
CA THR A 126 9.74 -7.92 1.81
C THR A 126 10.31 -8.96 2.77
N GLN A 127 11.10 -9.93 2.27
CA GLN A 127 11.63 -11.07 3.04
C GLN A 127 10.50 -11.85 3.74
N ASN A 128 9.32 -11.91 3.14
CA ASN A 128 8.11 -12.49 3.70
C ASN A 128 7.75 -11.98 5.12
N LYS A 129 8.13 -10.76 5.46
CA LYS A 129 7.85 -10.13 6.77
C LYS A 129 6.54 -9.36 6.80
N VAL A 130 5.99 -9.04 5.62
CA VAL A 130 4.77 -8.24 5.45
C VAL A 130 3.68 -9.10 4.85
N THR A 131 2.47 -8.99 5.37
CA THR A 131 1.28 -9.63 4.76
C THR A 131 0.87 -8.80 3.53
N LEU A 132 0.81 -9.44 2.37
CA LEU A 132 0.42 -8.81 1.11
C LEU A 132 -1.11 -8.85 0.95
N VAL A 133 -1.69 -7.75 0.47
CA VAL A 133 -3.13 -7.62 0.16
C VAL A 133 -3.25 -7.29 -1.32
N GLY A 134 -3.55 -8.27 -2.16
CA GLY A 134 -3.61 -8.03 -3.61
C GLY A 134 -3.53 -9.32 -4.41
N ASN A 135 -3.22 -9.28 -5.72
CA ASN A 135 -3.16 -8.06 -6.53
C ASN A 135 -3.75 -8.31 -7.94
N LEU A 136 -4.96 -8.92 -7.98
CA LEU A 136 -5.66 -9.11 -9.25
C LEU A 136 -5.91 -7.74 -9.91
N PRO A 137 -5.61 -7.55 -11.23
CA PRO A 137 -5.86 -6.28 -11.91
C PRO A 137 -7.34 -5.88 -11.84
N PRO A 138 -7.68 -4.73 -11.21
CA PRO A 138 -9.07 -4.41 -10.92
C PRO A 138 -9.86 -3.99 -12.16
N ARG A 139 -9.25 -3.20 -13.06
CA ARG A 139 -9.93 -2.65 -14.24
C ARG A 139 -9.94 -3.63 -15.40
N ASP A 140 -8.78 -4.21 -15.70
CA ASP A 140 -8.61 -4.99 -16.94
C ASP A 140 -9.04 -6.44 -16.78
N VAL A 141 -9.03 -6.98 -15.55
CA VAL A 141 -9.47 -8.34 -15.25
C VAL A 141 -10.81 -8.31 -14.51
N LEU A 142 -10.83 -7.80 -13.26
CA LEU A 142 -12.01 -7.94 -12.41
C LEU A 142 -13.25 -7.24 -13.00
N ALA A 143 -13.09 -6.09 -13.67
CA ALA A 143 -14.20 -5.34 -14.24
C ALA A 143 -14.51 -5.69 -15.70
N LYS A 144 -13.50 -5.94 -16.54
CA LYS A 144 -13.68 -6.07 -17.99
C LYS A 144 -13.74 -7.50 -18.49
N ALA A 145 -13.09 -8.45 -17.82
CA ALA A 145 -13.16 -9.85 -18.22
C ALA A 145 -14.55 -10.43 -17.89
N ASP A 146 -14.90 -11.55 -18.51
CA ASP A 146 -16.02 -12.36 -18.09
C ASP A 146 -15.68 -13.19 -16.83
N ALA A 147 -16.67 -13.83 -16.23
CA ALA A 147 -16.50 -14.62 -15.00
C ALA A 147 -15.48 -15.76 -15.16
N ALA A 148 -15.38 -16.36 -16.36
CA ALA A 148 -14.39 -17.41 -16.63
C ALA A 148 -12.98 -16.84 -16.68
N GLY A 149 -12.80 -15.68 -17.30
CA GLY A 149 -11.53 -14.95 -17.34
C GLY A 149 -11.08 -14.50 -15.94
N VAL A 150 -11.99 -13.97 -15.12
CA VAL A 150 -11.67 -13.62 -13.71
C VAL A 150 -11.24 -14.83 -12.92
N TYR A 151 -11.96 -15.95 -13.05
CA TYR A 151 -11.60 -17.21 -12.37
C TYR A 151 -10.21 -17.68 -12.80
N ALA A 152 -9.96 -17.76 -14.11
CA ALA A 152 -8.68 -18.21 -14.66
C ALA A 152 -7.50 -17.31 -14.22
N ALA A 153 -7.67 -15.99 -14.28
CA ALA A 153 -6.63 -15.04 -13.88
C ALA A 153 -6.34 -15.13 -12.37
N THR A 154 -7.37 -15.28 -11.54
CA THR A 154 -7.20 -15.45 -10.08
C THR A 154 -6.46 -16.74 -9.76
N THR A 155 -6.84 -17.85 -10.42
CA THR A 155 -6.16 -19.14 -10.25
C THR A 155 -4.70 -19.05 -10.67
N ALA A 156 -4.41 -18.47 -11.84
CA ALA A 156 -3.05 -18.31 -12.32
C ALA A 156 -2.18 -17.46 -11.38
N MET A 157 -2.74 -16.37 -10.82
CA MET A 157 -2.07 -15.55 -9.82
C MET A 157 -1.69 -16.35 -8.57
N LEU A 158 -2.60 -17.21 -8.08
CA LEU A 158 -2.37 -18.02 -6.89
C LEU A 158 -1.42 -19.19 -7.17
N ASP A 159 -1.49 -19.80 -8.34
CA ASP A 159 -0.62 -20.89 -8.74
C ASP A 159 0.84 -20.44 -8.95
N ALA A 160 1.03 -19.16 -9.32
CA ALA A 160 2.36 -18.57 -9.45
C ALA A 160 3.04 -18.32 -8.09
N MET A 161 2.34 -18.54 -6.97
CA MET A 161 2.87 -18.35 -5.63
C MET A 161 3.20 -19.68 -4.95
N PRO A 162 4.49 -20.00 -4.74
CA PRO A 162 4.89 -21.21 -4.00
C PRO A 162 4.46 -21.18 -2.53
N ASP A 163 4.49 -20.00 -1.91
CA ASP A 163 4.10 -19.79 -0.52
C ASP A 163 2.92 -18.80 -0.44
N LYS A 164 1.77 -19.27 -0.04
CA LYS A 164 0.54 -18.50 0.15
C LYS A 164 0.35 -17.98 1.59
N SER A 165 1.31 -18.20 2.49
CA SER A 165 1.27 -17.61 3.83
C SER A 165 1.32 -16.08 3.73
N ARG A 166 0.82 -15.37 4.71
CA ARG A 166 0.81 -13.90 4.74
C ARG A 166 0.26 -13.29 3.44
N LEU A 167 -0.87 -13.81 2.95
CA LEU A 167 -1.60 -13.31 1.80
C LEU A 167 -3.06 -13.09 2.14
N VAL A 168 -3.55 -11.91 1.86
CA VAL A 168 -4.98 -11.59 1.75
C VAL A 168 -5.27 -11.38 0.27
N VAL A 169 -6.00 -12.31 -0.33
CA VAL A 169 -6.31 -12.23 -1.77
C VAL A 169 -7.30 -11.09 -2.01
N SER A 170 -6.88 -10.14 -2.83
CA SER A 170 -7.64 -8.95 -3.17
C SER A 170 -7.33 -8.51 -4.61
N CYS A 171 -7.97 -7.46 -5.08
CA CYS A 171 -7.48 -6.75 -6.26
C CYS A 171 -6.29 -5.82 -5.88
N GLY A 172 -5.50 -5.44 -6.86
CA GLY A 172 -4.48 -4.41 -6.72
C GLY A 172 -5.15 -3.03 -6.68
N GLY A 173 -5.09 -2.37 -5.53
CA GLY A 173 -5.82 -1.14 -5.30
C GLY A 173 -7.33 -1.35 -5.07
N GLY A 174 -8.12 -0.35 -5.44
CA GLY A 174 -9.55 -0.36 -5.24
C GLY A 174 -10.34 -1.09 -6.34
N MET A 175 -11.43 -1.76 -5.97
CA MET A 175 -12.38 -2.32 -6.93
C MET A 175 -13.12 -1.17 -7.64
N PRO A 176 -13.10 -1.11 -8.99
CA PRO A 176 -13.79 -0.05 -9.72
C PRO A 176 -15.31 -0.24 -9.68
N PRO A 177 -16.09 0.84 -9.87
CA PRO A 177 -17.52 0.73 -10.08
C PRO A 177 -17.88 -0.15 -11.28
N GLY A 178 -19.01 -0.85 -11.20
CA GLY A 178 -19.55 -1.63 -12.33
C GLY A 178 -19.01 -3.05 -12.45
N VAL A 179 -18.21 -3.54 -11.50
CA VAL A 179 -17.85 -4.96 -11.44
C VAL A 179 -19.12 -5.78 -11.21
N SER A 180 -19.33 -6.79 -12.05
CA SER A 180 -20.52 -7.64 -11.95
C SER A 180 -20.45 -8.59 -10.75
N THR A 181 -21.61 -8.97 -10.22
CA THR A 181 -21.73 -9.97 -9.14
C THR A 181 -21.14 -11.31 -9.59
N GLU A 182 -21.30 -11.66 -10.86
CA GLU A 182 -20.74 -12.89 -11.46
C GLU A 182 -19.22 -12.90 -11.38
N ASN A 183 -18.57 -11.76 -11.67
CA ASN A 183 -17.12 -11.61 -11.59
C ASN A 183 -16.62 -11.69 -10.14
N VAL A 184 -17.31 -11.04 -9.20
CA VAL A 184 -16.99 -11.14 -7.77
C VAL A 184 -17.13 -12.59 -7.28
N ASN A 185 -18.20 -13.28 -7.68
CA ASN A 185 -18.40 -14.69 -7.31
C ASN A 185 -17.35 -15.61 -7.94
N ALA A 186 -16.92 -15.35 -9.19
CA ALA A 186 -15.84 -16.10 -9.84
C ALA A 186 -14.51 -15.92 -9.12
N PHE A 187 -14.18 -14.69 -8.72
CA PHE A 187 -13.01 -14.39 -7.90
C PHE A 187 -13.04 -15.16 -6.57
N ILE A 188 -14.14 -15.06 -5.82
CA ILE A 188 -14.29 -15.77 -4.53
C ILE A 188 -14.17 -17.28 -4.70
N ARG A 189 -14.78 -17.85 -5.76
CA ARG A 189 -14.71 -19.27 -6.05
C ARG A 189 -13.28 -19.71 -6.34
N ALA A 190 -12.54 -18.99 -7.18
CA ALA A 190 -11.14 -19.30 -7.47
C ALA A 190 -10.27 -19.31 -6.20
N VAL A 191 -10.48 -18.34 -5.30
CA VAL A 191 -9.77 -18.29 -4.01
C VAL A 191 -10.10 -19.48 -3.12
N ARG A 192 -11.38 -19.90 -3.05
CA ARG A 192 -11.82 -21.02 -2.21
C ARG A 192 -11.35 -22.38 -2.73
N GLU A 193 -11.19 -22.51 -4.04
CA GLU A 193 -10.76 -23.74 -4.71
C GLU A 193 -9.22 -23.84 -4.82
N ALA A 194 -8.49 -22.75 -4.56
CA ALA A 194 -7.02 -22.75 -4.56
C ALA A 194 -6.47 -23.68 -3.46
N LYS A 195 -5.49 -24.52 -3.86
CA LYS A 195 -4.81 -25.47 -2.98
C LYS A 195 -3.54 -24.89 -2.36
#